data_d4b9ffabbe4a0cd390907c10c5973a9f
#
_entry.id   d4b9ffabbe4a0cd390907c10c5973a9f
#
_cell.length_a   1.000
_cell.length_b   1.000
_cell.length_c   1.000
_cell.angle_alpha   90.00
_cell.angle_beta   90.00
_cell.angle_gamma   90.00
#
_symmetry.space_group_name_H-M   'P 1'
#
loop_
_entity.id
_entity.type
_entity.pdbx_description
1 polymer ?
#
loop_
_entity_poly.entity_id
_entity_poly.type
_entity_poly.pdbx_seq_one_letter_code
_entity_poly.pdbx_strand_id
1 'polypeptide(L)'
;MGKSKKYGMNTKAIHTEKRVKLPTGDVMPPIHLSTTYENSQPGEYEYFYGRSGNPTRELFERTMASLEGIENFEEMHSFAMASGMAAVTLIGELVKPNENVVITKDVYGGTTRFFSEVMTKRGIEVNFCDLYDEEKLNSLINENTKLVWFESPSNPGIKIFEIEKYAKIVHKVGAYLVADGTFTSPFITRHLEHGVDIVFHSTTKYIGGHSDTLGGVVTTNNPTIWGNLFDYQKTSGAIMSPFDAYLCQRGLYTLGPRLRLHSENAHKLAEYLEKSEHIEEVFYPGLDSNPHKEVAEKQMDMFGGMLSFYVKSHIDLKVFWENLELFKLAVSLGGVESLIELPRLMTHDSAEGTEAAIEDDLVRISVGLENTEDLINDLEFALNAPKK
;
A
#
# COMPACT_ATOMS: atom_id res chain seq x y z
N MET A 1 34.74 10.61 10.22
CA MET A 1 33.33 10.50 9.82
C MET A 1 33.25 10.63 8.31
N GLY A 2 33.15 9.53 7.57
CA GLY A 2 32.99 9.51 6.12
C GLY A 2 31.61 10.06 5.75
N LYS A 3 31.54 10.97 4.75
CA LYS A 3 30.27 11.43 4.19
C LYS A 3 29.48 10.20 3.75
N SER A 4 28.30 9.96 4.34
CA SER A 4 27.41 8.90 3.90
C SER A 4 27.06 9.16 2.43
N LYS A 5 27.44 8.24 1.56
CA LYS A 5 27.07 8.31 0.15
C LYS A 5 25.55 8.14 0.07
N LYS A 6 24.81 9.14 -0.42
CA LYS A 6 23.40 8.97 -0.76
C LYS A 6 23.29 8.03 -1.96
N TYR A 7 22.74 6.84 -1.75
CA TYR A 7 22.45 5.91 -2.82
C TYR A 7 21.03 6.15 -3.37
N GLY A 8 20.84 5.93 -4.69
CA GLY A 8 19.51 5.93 -5.30
C GLY A 8 18.69 4.71 -4.89
N MET A 9 17.38 4.77 -5.09
CA MET A 9 16.40 3.78 -4.62
C MET A 9 16.71 2.34 -5.02
N ASN A 10 17.03 2.07 -6.29
CA ASN A 10 17.41 0.72 -6.74
C ASN A 10 18.64 0.19 -5.97
N THR A 11 19.63 1.04 -5.72
CA THR A 11 20.82 0.65 -4.96
C THR A 11 20.49 0.38 -3.49
N LYS A 12 19.59 1.20 -2.89
CA LYS A 12 19.10 0.96 -1.52
C LYS A 12 18.38 -0.38 -1.44
N ALA A 13 17.45 -0.66 -2.35
CA ALA A 13 16.71 -1.92 -2.38
C ALA A 13 17.61 -3.15 -2.44
N ILE A 14 18.70 -3.09 -3.24
CA ILE A 14 19.61 -4.24 -3.48
C ILE A 14 20.68 -4.37 -2.40
N HIS A 15 21.13 -3.27 -1.80
CA HIS A 15 22.36 -3.25 -1.00
C HIS A 15 22.18 -2.86 0.46
N THR A 16 20.97 -2.78 0.98
CA THR A 16 20.75 -2.55 2.42
C THR A 16 21.38 -3.67 3.25
N GLU A 17 21.37 -4.89 2.76
CA GLU A 17 21.99 -6.07 3.36
C GLU A 17 23.51 -5.97 3.61
N LYS A 18 24.24 -5.18 2.81
CA LYS A 18 25.70 -4.98 3.03
C LYS A 18 26.05 -4.39 4.39
N ARG A 19 25.07 -3.91 5.11
CA ARG A 19 25.21 -3.41 6.48
C ARG A 19 25.01 -4.52 7.50
N VAL A 20 24.43 -5.67 7.11
CA VAL A 20 24.33 -6.88 7.91
C VAL A 20 25.46 -7.82 7.48
N LYS A 21 26.50 -7.98 8.31
CA LYS A 21 27.64 -8.83 7.98
C LYS A 21 27.22 -10.30 8.07
N LEU A 22 27.01 -10.94 6.90
CA LEU A 22 26.72 -12.37 6.83
C LEU A 22 28.00 -13.18 7.10
N PRO A 23 27.99 -14.13 8.06
CA PRO A 23 29.19 -14.90 8.43
C PRO A 23 29.81 -15.69 7.29
N THR A 24 28.99 -16.14 6.35
CA THR A 24 29.34 -16.99 5.20
C THR A 24 29.72 -16.22 3.95
N GLY A 25 29.43 -14.89 3.92
CA GLY A 25 29.70 -14.05 2.74
C GLY A 25 28.73 -14.31 1.58
N ASP A 26 27.54 -14.81 1.85
CA ASP A 26 26.50 -15.06 0.86
C ASP A 26 26.13 -13.77 0.11
N VAL A 27 25.95 -13.85 -1.21
CA VAL A 27 25.45 -12.73 -2.01
C VAL A 27 23.94 -12.54 -1.78
N MET A 28 23.20 -13.65 -1.69
CA MET A 28 21.79 -13.66 -1.31
C MET A 28 21.65 -14.11 0.13
N PRO A 29 21.04 -13.34 1.03
CA PRO A 29 20.87 -13.69 2.44
C PRO A 29 20.12 -15.02 2.61
N PRO A 30 20.53 -15.89 3.54
CA PRO A 30 19.83 -17.14 3.80
C PRO A 30 18.51 -16.92 4.54
N ILE A 31 17.61 -17.90 4.45
CA ILE A 31 16.38 -17.92 5.25
C ILE A 31 16.66 -18.52 6.62
N HIS A 32 16.49 -17.72 7.68
CA HIS A 32 16.66 -18.15 9.07
C HIS A 32 15.32 -18.65 9.61
N LEU A 33 15.15 -19.97 9.72
CA LEU A 33 13.93 -20.60 10.23
C LEU A 33 13.95 -20.85 11.74
N SER A 34 15.08 -20.61 12.42
CA SER A 34 15.19 -20.85 13.87
C SER A 34 14.20 -19.98 14.64
N THR A 35 13.48 -20.62 15.57
CA THR A 35 12.59 -19.92 16.51
C THR A 35 13.27 -19.58 17.82
N THR A 36 14.34 -20.27 18.15
CA THR A 36 15.06 -20.15 19.43
C THR A 36 16.56 -19.98 19.18
N TYR A 37 17.18 -19.10 19.92
CA TYR A 37 18.60 -18.75 19.77
C TYR A 37 19.35 -19.00 21.04
N GLU A 38 20.61 -19.48 20.95
CA GLU A 38 21.53 -19.62 22.07
C GLU A 38 22.02 -18.24 22.50
N ASN A 39 22.07 -18.02 23.80
CA ASN A 39 22.53 -16.76 24.40
C ASN A 39 23.81 -17.04 25.20
N SER A 40 24.77 -16.11 25.17
CA SER A 40 26.04 -16.22 25.89
C SER A 40 25.84 -16.12 27.41
N GLN A 41 24.93 -15.26 27.83
CA GLN A 41 24.55 -15.03 29.22
C GLN A 41 23.05 -14.67 29.30
N PRO A 42 22.40 -14.90 30.46
CA PRO A 42 21.03 -14.44 30.67
C PRO A 42 20.92 -12.92 30.49
N GLY A 43 20.06 -12.48 29.53
CA GLY A 43 19.84 -11.08 29.24
C GLY A 43 20.78 -10.45 28.20
N GLU A 44 21.79 -11.20 27.72
CA GLU A 44 22.72 -10.76 26.66
C GLU A 44 22.44 -11.52 25.36
N TYR A 45 21.70 -10.95 24.45
CA TYR A 45 21.32 -11.58 23.17
C TYR A 45 21.18 -10.56 22.03
N GLU A 46 21.58 -10.95 20.84
CA GLU A 46 21.23 -10.28 19.60
C GLU A 46 19.82 -10.71 19.14
N TYR A 47 19.58 -12.02 19.14
CA TYR A 47 18.25 -12.61 18.95
C TYR A 47 17.90 -13.50 20.13
N PHE A 48 16.67 -13.41 20.61
CA PHE A 48 16.17 -14.19 21.73
C PHE A 48 15.18 -15.26 21.29
N TYR A 49 14.17 -14.84 20.52
CA TYR A 49 13.08 -15.68 20.08
C TYR A 49 12.50 -15.16 18.75
N GLY A 50 12.20 -16.05 17.80
CA GLY A 50 11.80 -15.69 16.42
C GLY A 50 10.60 -14.76 16.30
N ARG A 51 9.68 -14.76 17.29
CA ARG A 51 8.56 -13.83 17.35
C ARG A 51 9.03 -12.38 17.64
N SER A 52 10.04 -12.23 18.48
CA SER A 52 10.57 -10.91 18.88
C SER A 52 11.61 -10.37 17.89
N GLY A 53 12.35 -11.24 17.20
CA GLY A 53 13.38 -10.87 16.22
C GLY A 53 13.77 -12.08 15.37
N ASN A 54 14.04 -11.86 14.08
CA ASN A 54 14.51 -12.88 13.16
C ASN A 54 15.38 -12.22 12.09
N PRO A 55 16.60 -12.73 11.78
CA PRO A 55 17.53 -12.07 10.86
C PRO A 55 16.96 -11.82 9.45
N THR A 56 16.16 -12.74 8.91
CA THR A 56 15.55 -12.59 7.58
C THR A 56 14.46 -11.52 7.59
N ARG A 57 13.60 -11.52 8.62
CA ARG A 57 12.57 -10.50 8.77
C ARG A 57 13.16 -9.11 9.01
N GLU A 58 14.16 -9.01 9.86
CA GLU A 58 14.84 -7.75 10.16
C GLU A 58 15.50 -7.13 8.93
N LEU A 59 16.12 -7.94 8.07
CA LEU A 59 16.69 -7.44 6.83
C LEU A 59 15.63 -6.77 5.95
N PHE A 60 14.47 -7.41 5.80
CA PHE A 60 13.36 -6.84 5.06
C PHE A 60 12.83 -5.55 5.71
N GLU A 61 12.65 -5.54 7.04
CA GLU A 61 12.22 -4.37 7.82
C GLU A 61 13.17 -3.19 7.66
N ARG A 62 14.49 -3.43 7.74
CA ARG A 62 15.53 -2.40 7.51
C ARG A 62 15.55 -1.89 6.07
N THR A 63 15.33 -2.77 5.11
CA THR A 63 15.26 -2.37 3.69
C THR A 63 14.06 -1.44 3.46
N MET A 64 12.89 -1.78 3.99
CA MET A 64 11.69 -0.94 3.89
C MET A 64 11.88 0.42 4.55
N ALA A 65 12.44 0.47 5.76
CA ALA A 65 12.76 1.74 6.43
C ALA A 65 13.69 2.61 5.59
N SER A 66 14.73 2.02 4.99
CA SER A 66 15.66 2.74 4.11
C SER A 66 14.99 3.29 2.86
N LEU A 67 14.04 2.55 2.28
CA LEU A 67 13.29 2.98 1.10
C LEU A 67 12.31 4.10 1.43
N GLU A 68 11.73 4.12 2.64
CA GLU A 68 10.90 5.23 3.15
C GLU A 68 11.71 6.45 3.60
N GLY A 69 13.02 6.48 3.33
CA GLY A 69 13.88 7.65 3.59
C GLY A 69 14.56 7.67 4.95
N ILE A 70 14.41 6.63 5.79
CA ILE A 70 15.05 6.57 7.10
C ILE A 70 16.51 6.14 6.93
N GLU A 71 17.45 7.02 7.27
CA GLU A 71 18.89 6.78 7.10
C GLU A 71 19.58 6.24 8.34
N ASN A 72 18.94 6.32 9.51
CA ASN A 72 19.48 5.76 10.75
C ASN A 72 19.15 4.27 10.85
N PHE A 73 20.15 3.42 10.65
CA PHE A 73 20.01 1.96 10.67
C PHE A 73 20.28 1.33 12.04
N GLU A 74 20.66 2.13 13.03
CA GLU A 74 20.92 1.64 14.40
C GLU A 74 19.61 1.34 15.13
N GLU A 75 18.51 1.97 14.69
CA GLU A 75 17.18 1.78 15.24
C GLU A 75 16.29 1.00 14.27
N MET A 76 15.36 0.21 14.80
CA MET A 76 14.31 -0.43 14.03
C MET A 76 13.19 0.58 13.77
N HIS A 77 12.72 0.67 12.54
CA HIS A 77 11.70 1.63 12.12
C HIS A 77 10.52 0.98 11.40
N SER A 78 10.61 -0.31 11.09
CA SER A 78 9.56 -1.04 10.38
C SER A 78 9.18 -2.32 11.11
N PHE A 79 7.93 -2.74 10.88
CA PHE A 79 7.33 -3.95 11.44
C PHE A 79 6.74 -4.78 10.32
N ALA A 80 7.34 -5.94 10.02
CA ALA A 80 6.80 -6.88 9.06
C ALA A 80 5.74 -7.77 9.72
N MET A 81 4.54 -7.73 9.16
CA MET A 81 3.31 -8.34 9.70
C MET A 81 2.84 -9.49 8.80
N ALA A 82 2.10 -10.43 9.37
CA ALA A 82 1.58 -11.61 8.68
C ALA A 82 0.62 -11.31 7.50
N SER A 83 0.04 -10.12 7.45
CA SER A 83 -0.81 -9.65 6.35
C SER A 83 -0.93 -8.12 6.38
N GLY A 84 -1.45 -7.52 5.28
CA GLY A 84 -1.81 -6.10 5.29
C GLY A 84 -2.82 -5.78 6.40
N MET A 85 -3.83 -6.63 6.62
CA MET A 85 -4.80 -6.44 7.70
C MET A 85 -4.19 -6.57 9.09
N ALA A 86 -3.15 -7.38 9.28
CA ALA A 86 -2.40 -7.41 10.54
C ALA A 86 -1.66 -6.08 10.78
N ALA A 87 -1.17 -5.44 9.72
CA ALA A 87 -0.57 -4.11 9.79
C ALA A 87 -1.62 -3.03 10.13
N VAL A 88 -2.80 -3.06 9.49
CA VAL A 88 -3.94 -2.17 9.83
C VAL A 88 -4.34 -2.33 11.30
N THR A 89 -4.46 -3.57 11.78
CA THR A 89 -4.79 -3.88 13.17
C THR A 89 -3.72 -3.36 14.13
N LEU A 90 -2.45 -3.53 13.81
CA LEU A 90 -1.34 -3.03 14.62
C LEU A 90 -1.42 -1.51 14.80
N ILE A 91 -1.69 -0.76 13.72
CA ILE A 91 -1.85 0.71 13.78
C ILE A 91 -3.09 1.07 14.60
N GLY A 92 -4.19 0.33 14.46
CA GLY A 92 -5.41 0.53 15.23
C GLY A 92 -5.22 0.42 16.74
N GLU A 93 -4.25 -0.36 17.22
CA GLU A 93 -3.94 -0.48 18.65
C GLU A 93 -3.37 0.81 19.29
N LEU A 94 -3.00 1.81 18.48
CA LEU A 94 -2.61 3.14 18.98
C LEU A 94 -3.81 3.95 19.50
N VAL A 95 -5.04 3.57 19.14
CA VAL A 95 -6.26 4.29 19.47
C VAL A 95 -6.91 3.70 20.72
N LYS A 96 -7.25 4.54 21.67
CA LYS A 96 -7.88 4.15 22.94
C LYS A 96 -9.38 4.43 22.95
N PRO A 97 -10.15 3.75 23.81
CA PRO A 97 -11.57 4.08 24.02
C PRO A 97 -11.78 5.58 24.29
N ASN A 98 -12.82 6.16 23.69
CA ASN A 98 -13.18 7.57 23.70
C ASN A 98 -12.26 8.50 22.86
N GLU A 99 -11.27 7.98 22.18
CA GLU A 99 -10.58 8.68 21.10
C GLU A 99 -11.34 8.48 19.78
N ASN A 100 -11.09 9.35 18.79
CA ASN A 100 -11.68 9.22 17.47
C ASN A 100 -10.63 9.00 16.38
N VAL A 101 -11.08 8.42 15.27
CA VAL A 101 -10.35 8.30 14.02
C VAL A 101 -11.17 8.88 12.87
N VAL A 102 -10.48 9.55 11.94
CA VAL A 102 -11.10 10.04 10.71
C VAL A 102 -10.44 9.31 9.53
N ILE A 103 -11.25 8.74 8.67
CA ILE A 103 -10.79 7.88 7.56
C ILE A 103 -11.38 8.43 6.27
N THR A 104 -10.56 8.51 5.20
CA THR A 104 -11.13 8.84 3.89
C THR A 104 -12.11 7.76 3.44
N LYS A 105 -13.20 8.16 2.76
CA LYS A 105 -14.26 7.22 2.34
C LYS A 105 -13.76 6.19 1.35
N ASP A 106 -12.85 6.61 0.49
CA ASP A 106 -12.33 5.82 -0.62
C ASP A 106 -11.05 5.08 -0.19
N VAL A 107 -11.23 4.01 0.58
CA VAL A 107 -10.17 3.14 1.11
C VAL A 107 -10.54 1.66 0.92
N TYR A 108 -9.52 0.80 1.01
CA TYR A 108 -9.72 -0.64 0.95
C TYR A 108 -10.83 -1.13 1.88
N GLY A 109 -11.75 -1.97 1.35
CA GLY A 109 -12.92 -2.45 2.10
C GLY A 109 -12.58 -3.18 3.42
N GLY A 110 -11.42 -3.85 3.49
CA GLY A 110 -10.93 -4.44 4.75
C GLY A 110 -10.61 -3.39 5.83
N THR A 111 -10.07 -2.25 5.45
CA THR A 111 -9.81 -1.11 6.36
C THR A 111 -11.13 -0.55 6.87
N THR A 112 -12.08 -0.30 5.97
CA THR A 112 -13.44 0.14 6.34
C THR A 112 -14.08 -0.83 7.33
N ARG A 113 -14.07 -2.13 7.04
CA ARG A 113 -14.65 -3.17 7.91
C ARG A 113 -13.97 -3.21 9.28
N PHE A 114 -12.64 -3.15 9.35
CA PHE A 114 -11.93 -3.15 10.62
C PHE A 114 -12.34 -1.98 11.51
N PHE A 115 -12.35 -0.77 10.97
CA PHE A 115 -12.70 0.41 11.75
C PHE A 115 -14.18 0.46 12.11
N SER A 116 -15.09 0.18 11.17
CA SER A 116 -16.53 0.26 11.41
C SER A 116 -17.08 -0.86 12.30
N GLU A 117 -16.55 -2.09 12.19
CA GLU A 117 -17.13 -3.23 12.89
C GLU A 117 -16.33 -3.69 14.11
N VAL A 118 -15.01 -3.44 14.16
CA VAL A 118 -14.16 -3.89 15.26
C VAL A 118 -13.85 -2.73 16.20
N MET A 119 -13.39 -1.59 15.67
CA MET A 119 -12.94 -0.48 16.50
C MET A 119 -14.12 0.24 17.19
N THR A 120 -15.26 0.35 16.53
CA THR A 120 -16.49 0.89 17.15
C THR A 120 -16.94 0.07 18.37
N LYS A 121 -16.81 -1.26 18.31
CA LYS A 121 -17.13 -2.15 19.45
C LYS A 121 -16.15 -2.00 20.63
N ARG A 122 -14.99 -1.39 20.37
CA ARG A 122 -13.99 -1.06 21.42
C ARG A 122 -14.21 0.34 22.03
N GLY A 123 -15.30 1.02 21.66
CA GLY A 123 -15.64 2.37 22.15
C GLY A 123 -14.83 3.48 21.49
N ILE A 124 -14.36 3.27 20.26
CA ILE A 124 -13.66 4.25 19.45
C ILE A 124 -14.67 4.89 18.50
N GLU A 125 -14.68 6.21 18.42
CA GLU A 125 -15.49 6.94 17.47
C GLU A 125 -14.81 6.89 16.08
N VAL A 126 -15.54 6.39 15.09
CA VAL A 126 -15.04 6.23 13.71
C VAL A 126 -15.84 7.12 12.76
N ASN A 127 -15.16 8.02 12.08
CA ASN A 127 -15.74 8.97 11.15
C ASN A 127 -15.16 8.76 9.75
N PHE A 128 -16.02 8.69 8.75
CA PHE A 128 -15.62 8.67 7.34
C PHE A 128 -15.90 10.02 6.69
N CYS A 129 -14.94 10.55 5.93
CA CYS A 129 -15.18 11.75 5.14
C CYS A 129 -14.38 11.72 3.83
N ASP A 130 -14.87 12.42 2.80
CA ASP A 130 -14.06 12.71 1.64
C ASP A 130 -13.04 13.80 2.02
N LEU A 131 -11.74 13.53 1.87
CA LEU A 131 -10.71 14.50 2.23
C LEU A 131 -10.73 15.76 1.33
N TYR A 132 -11.37 15.73 0.17
CA TYR A 132 -11.59 16.94 -0.62
C TYR A 132 -12.58 17.91 0.04
N ASP A 133 -13.45 17.42 0.93
CA ASP A 133 -14.30 18.25 1.81
C ASP A 133 -13.54 18.65 3.07
N GLU A 134 -12.70 19.70 2.93
CA GLU A 134 -11.89 20.21 4.04
C GLU A 134 -12.74 20.77 5.19
N GLU A 135 -13.91 21.33 4.91
CA GLU A 135 -14.81 21.86 5.95
C GLU A 135 -15.30 20.69 6.81
N LYS A 136 -15.72 19.60 6.18
CA LYS A 136 -16.12 18.38 6.85
C LYS A 136 -14.97 17.79 7.66
N LEU A 137 -13.77 17.64 7.08
CA LEU A 137 -12.59 17.15 7.78
C LEU A 137 -12.32 18.00 9.04
N ASN A 138 -12.25 19.33 8.90
CA ASN A 138 -12.02 20.24 10.02
C ASN A 138 -13.11 20.18 11.10
N SER A 139 -14.34 19.81 10.75
CA SER A 139 -15.43 19.63 11.71
C SER A 139 -15.34 18.32 12.50
N LEU A 140 -14.66 17.30 11.95
CA LEU A 140 -14.53 15.97 12.54
C LEU A 140 -13.28 15.82 13.40
N ILE A 141 -12.18 16.53 13.06
CA ILE A 141 -10.94 16.47 13.84
C ILE A 141 -11.01 17.39 15.07
N ASN A 142 -10.55 16.89 16.21
CA ASN A 142 -10.50 17.61 17.48
C ASN A 142 -9.39 17.05 18.40
N GLU A 143 -9.32 17.51 19.64
CA GLU A 143 -8.32 17.09 20.63
C GLU A 143 -8.34 15.58 20.99
N ASN A 144 -9.45 14.89 20.72
CA ASN A 144 -9.56 13.45 20.92
C ASN A 144 -9.20 12.66 19.63
N THR A 145 -8.93 13.33 18.52
CA THR A 145 -8.54 12.67 17.28
C THR A 145 -7.15 12.07 17.45
N LYS A 146 -7.05 10.74 17.26
CA LYS A 146 -5.79 10.03 17.36
C LYS A 146 -5.16 9.79 16.00
N LEU A 147 -5.96 9.35 15.02
CA LEU A 147 -5.50 9.04 13.67
C LEU A 147 -6.37 9.74 12.63
N VAL A 148 -5.75 10.22 11.57
CA VAL A 148 -6.39 10.49 10.28
C VAL A 148 -5.77 9.56 9.26
N TRP A 149 -6.59 8.75 8.58
CA TRP A 149 -6.18 7.68 7.69
C TRP A 149 -6.57 7.99 6.25
N PHE A 150 -5.64 7.82 5.30
CA PHE A 150 -5.90 8.00 3.89
C PHE A 150 -5.15 7.00 3.01
N GLU A 151 -5.62 6.85 1.78
CA GLU A 151 -4.91 6.20 0.66
C GLU A 151 -4.73 7.22 -0.47
N SER A 152 -3.55 7.32 -1.06
CA SER A 152 -3.29 8.22 -2.20
C SER A 152 -2.23 7.61 -3.12
N PRO A 153 -2.62 7.16 -4.34
CA PRO A 153 -3.98 7.15 -4.92
C PRO A 153 -4.97 6.32 -4.10
N SER A 154 -6.23 6.76 -4.03
CA SER A 154 -7.28 6.07 -3.28
C SER A 154 -7.77 4.80 -4.00
N ASN A 155 -8.46 3.92 -3.27
CA ASN A 155 -8.96 2.65 -3.80
C ASN A 155 -10.49 2.54 -3.63
N PRO A 156 -11.25 2.43 -4.73
CA PRO A 156 -10.85 2.23 -6.12
C PRO A 156 -10.83 3.51 -6.98
N GLY A 157 -11.18 4.67 -6.44
CA GLY A 157 -11.44 5.91 -7.21
C GLY A 157 -10.20 6.64 -7.71
N ILE A 158 -8.98 6.18 -7.36
CA ILE A 158 -7.70 6.75 -7.81
C ILE A 158 -7.57 8.26 -7.52
N LYS A 159 -8.17 8.73 -6.43
CA LYS A 159 -8.08 10.13 -5.97
C LYS A 159 -6.68 10.44 -5.45
N ILE A 160 -6.18 11.64 -5.73
CA ILE A 160 -4.86 12.10 -5.30
C ILE A 160 -5.02 13.19 -4.25
N PHE A 161 -4.53 12.96 -3.05
CA PHE A 161 -4.55 13.93 -1.95
C PHE A 161 -3.19 14.59 -1.79
N GLU A 162 -3.16 15.92 -1.54
CA GLU A 162 -1.92 16.67 -1.27
C GLU A 162 -1.42 16.35 0.15
N ILE A 163 -0.46 15.43 0.26
CA ILE A 163 -0.04 14.84 1.53
C ILE A 163 0.42 15.89 2.54
N GLU A 164 1.30 16.81 2.15
CA GLU A 164 1.82 17.85 3.05
C GLU A 164 0.73 18.79 3.61
N LYS A 165 -0.32 19.02 2.83
CA LYS A 165 -1.46 19.84 3.26
C LYS A 165 -2.21 19.15 4.40
N TYR A 166 -2.54 17.87 4.22
CA TYR A 166 -3.26 17.11 5.25
C TYR A 166 -2.39 16.85 6.48
N ALA A 167 -1.08 16.64 6.33
CA ALA A 167 -0.16 16.57 7.46
C ALA A 167 -0.24 17.85 8.34
N LYS A 168 -0.20 19.02 7.71
CA LYS A 168 -0.33 20.31 8.44
C LYS A 168 -1.67 20.47 9.15
N ILE A 169 -2.76 19.98 8.55
CA ILE A 169 -4.11 20.06 9.17
C ILE A 169 -4.18 19.13 10.38
N VAL A 170 -3.77 17.88 10.21
CA VAL A 170 -3.86 16.81 11.22
C VAL A 170 -2.97 17.11 12.44
N HIS A 171 -1.75 17.58 12.20
CA HIS A 171 -0.82 17.89 13.28
C HIS A 171 -1.25 19.08 14.14
N LYS A 172 -2.13 19.98 13.67
CA LYS A 172 -2.65 21.09 14.50
C LYS A 172 -3.43 20.62 15.72
N VAL A 173 -4.08 19.44 15.62
CA VAL A 173 -4.83 18.86 16.74
C VAL A 173 -4.02 17.80 17.50
N GLY A 174 -2.77 17.53 17.12
CA GLY A 174 -1.90 16.54 17.75
C GLY A 174 -2.19 15.11 17.34
N ALA A 175 -3.00 14.89 16.28
CA ALA A 175 -3.27 13.58 15.72
C ALA A 175 -2.13 13.11 14.80
N TYR A 176 -2.08 11.80 14.53
CA TYR A 176 -1.15 11.21 13.57
C TYR A 176 -1.79 11.03 12.21
N LEU A 177 -1.05 11.36 11.16
CA LEU A 177 -1.44 11.09 9.78
C LEU A 177 -0.92 9.70 9.36
N VAL A 178 -1.82 8.82 8.94
CA VAL A 178 -1.52 7.46 8.49
C VAL A 178 -1.80 7.33 7.00
N ALA A 179 -0.82 6.84 6.25
CA ALA A 179 -0.97 6.56 4.83
C ALA A 179 -0.97 5.06 4.53
N ASP A 180 -1.92 4.61 3.74
CA ASP A 180 -1.77 3.36 2.99
C ASP A 180 -1.01 3.64 1.69
N GLY A 181 0.25 3.22 1.65
CA GLY A 181 1.14 3.36 0.50
C GLY A 181 1.13 2.15 -0.45
N THR A 182 0.14 1.27 -0.33
CA THR A 182 0.12 0.00 -1.09
C THR A 182 0.10 0.22 -2.60
N PHE A 183 -0.61 1.25 -3.10
CA PHE A 183 -0.67 1.56 -4.55
C PHE A 183 0.60 2.22 -5.08
N THR A 184 1.40 2.83 -4.21
CA THR A 184 2.59 3.58 -4.60
C THR A 184 3.88 2.83 -4.32
N SER A 185 3.99 2.12 -3.21
CA SER A 185 5.26 1.72 -2.63
C SER A 185 6.23 2.91 -2.42
N PRO A 186 7.36 2.75 -1.72
CA PRO A 186 8.31 3.85 -1.54
C PRO A 186 8.99 4.35 -2.82
N PHE A 187 8.90 3.57 -3.92
CA PHE A 187 9.48 3.96 -5.22
C PHE A 187 8.65 4.99 -5.96
N ILE A 188 7.36 5.10 -5.65
CA ILE A 188 6.47 6.11 -6.24
C ILE A 188 6.32 7.30 -5.30
N THR A 189 6.02 7.04 -4.01
CA THR A 189 5.85 8.10 -3.00
C THR A 189 6.49 7.70 -1.69
N ARG A 190 7.41 8.50 -1.18
CA ARG A 190 8.01 8.37 0.15
C ARG A 190 7.18 9.17 1.14
N HIS A 191 6.15 8.56 1.67
CA HIS A 191 5.14 9.23 2.48
C HIS A 191 5.70 9.94 3.71
N LEU A 192 6.70 9.35 4.38
CA LEU A 192 7.33 9.96 5.56
C LEU A 192 8.06 11.27 5.22
N GLU A 193 8.59 11.42 4.00
CA GLU A 193 9.24 12.67 3.56
C GLU A 193 8.23 13.81 3.36
N HIS A 194 6.94 13.49 3.19
CA HIS A 194 5.83 14.46 3.03
C HIS A 194 5.06 14.74 4.34
N GLY A 195 5.56 14.25 5.48
CA GLY A 195 4.99 14.55 6.80
C GLY A 195 3.95 13.54 7.30
N VAL A 196 3.85 12.36 6.68
CA VAL A 196 3.09 11.24 7.24
C VAL A 196 3.82 10.68 8.46
N ASP A 197 3.12 10.34 9.52
CA ASP A 197 3.70 9.78 10.74
C ASP A 197 3.87 8.26 10.67
N ILE A 198 2.93 7.59 9.99
CA ILE A 198 2.91 6.14 9.84
C ILE A 198 2.53 5.82 8.39
N VAL A 199 3.38 5.07 7.71
CA VAL A 199 3.04 4.48 6.42
C VAL A 199 2.97 2.98 6.54
N PHE A 200 1.96 2.38 5.91
CA PHE A 200 1.94 0.93 5.77
C PHE A 200 1.78 0.51 4.31
N HIS A 201 2.22 -0.70 4.01
CA HIS A 201 2.05 -1.32 2.71
C HIS A 201 1.58 -2.77 2.89
N SER A 202 0.60 -3.19 2.11
CA SER A 202 0.38 -4.62 1.88
C SER A 202 1.52 -5.15 1.00
N THR A 203 2.41 -5.94 1.59
CA THR A 203 3.55 -6.52 0.85
C THR A 203 3.13 -7.59 -0.15
N THR A 204 1.92 -8.10 -0.01
CA THR A 204 1.23 -8.99 -0.96
C THR A 204 1.18 -8.41 -2.38
N LYS A 205 1.26 -7.08 -2.52
CA LYS A 205 1.07 -6.31 -3.75
C LYS A 205 2.41 -6.08 -4.46
N TYR A 206 2.71 -4.87 -4.91
CA TYR A 206 3.94 -4.52 -5.65
C TYR A 206 5.24 -4.98 -4.99
N ILE A 207 5.31 -4.98 -3.65
CA ILE A 207 6.52 -5.35 -2.91
C ILE A 207 6.87 -6.83 -3.16
N GLY A 208 5.95 -7.76 -2.94
CA GLY A 208 6.09 -9.16 -3.34
C GLY A 208 6.11 -9.30 -4.85
N GLY A 209 5.09 -8.78 -5.53
CA GLY A 209 5.01 -8.56 -6.96
C GLY A 209 4.84 -9.80 -7.83
N HIS A 210 4.59 -10.98 -7.24
CA HIS A 210 4.52 -12.24 -7.96
C HIS A 210 3.31 -13.11 -7.54
N SER A 211 2.34 -12.52 -6.82
CA SER A 211 1.11 -13.22 -6.36
C SER A 211 1.36 -14.49 -5.53
N ASP A 212 2.54 -14.61 -4.88
CA ASP A 212 3.04 -15.81 -4.20
C ASP A 212 3.39 -15.58 -2.72
N THR A 213 3.18 -14.38 -2.18
CA THR A 213 3.44 -14.04 -0.78
C THR A 213 2.32 -13.21 -0.18
N LEU A 214 2.12 -13.35 1.13
CA LEU A 214 1.14 -12.59 1.89
C LEU A 214 1.83 -11.88 3.04
N GLY A 215 1.58 -10.56 3.18
CA GLY A 215 2.16 -9.81 4.29
C GLY A 215 1.78 -8.35 4.31
N GLY A 216 2.27 -7.67 5.34
CA GLY A 216 2.19 -6.22 5.50
C GLY A 216 3.45 -5.67 6.14
N VAL A 217 3.71 -4.38 5.97
CA VAL A 217 4.79 -3.68 6.67
C VAL A 217 4.31 -2.31 7.11
N VAL A 218 4.62 -1.95 8.35
CA VAL A 218 4.36 -0.62 8.92
C VAL A 218 5.70 0.05 9.16
N THR A 219 5.85 1.31 8.74
CA THR A 219 7.07 2.10 8.95
C THR A 219 6.75 3.44 9.59
N THR A 220 7.55 3.85 10.56
CA THR A 220 7.46 5.16 11.23
C THR A 220 8.84 5.66 11.61
N ASN A 221 9.04 6.97 11.54
CA ASN A 221 10.24 7.64 12.06
C ASN A 221 10.02 8.24 13.48
N ASN A 222 8.86 8.02 14.07
CA ASN A 222 8.50 8.53 15.40
C ASN A 222 8.83 7.46 16.47
N PRO A 223 9.80 7.71 17.39
CA PRO A 223 10.21 6.72 18.37
C PRO A 223 9.13 6.35 19.40
N THR A 224 8.19 7.27 19.70
CA THR A 224 7.06 6.99 20.59
C THR A 224 6.07 6.03 19.95
N ILE A 225 5.75 6.25 18.67
CA ILE A 225 4.90 5.34 17.89
C ILE A 225 5.58 3.98 17.79
N TRP A 226 6.87 3.98 17.46
CA TRP A 226 7.64 2.74 17.31
C TRP A 226 7.60 1.90 18.58
N GLY A 227 7.87 2.49 19.74
CA GLY A 227 7.87 1.75 21.03
C GLY A 227 6.52 1.09 21.33
N ASN A 228 5.41 1.81 21.11
CA ASN A 228 4.07 1.27 21.29
C ASN A 228 3.79 0.10 20.34
N LEU A 229 4.10 0.26 19.05
CA LEU A 229 3.86 -0.77 18.03
C LEU A 229 4.73 -2.01 18.24
N PHE A 230 5.97 -1.85 18.72
CA PHE A 230 6.87 -2.96 19.02
C PHE A 230 6.31 -3.89 20.10
N ASP A 231 5.80 -3.33 21.18
CA ASP A 231 5.20 -4.11 22.26
C ASP A 231 3.94 -4.85 21.78
N TYR A 232 3.12 -4.21 20.95
CA TYR A 232 1.93 -4.83 20.37
C TYR A 232 2.27 -5.94 19.37
N GLN A 233 3.21 -5.73 18.44
CA GLN A 233 3.65 -6.77 17.49
C GLN A 233 4.13 -8.01 18.23
N LYS A 234 5.00 -7.83 19.23
CA LYS A 234 5.55 -8.90 20.03
C LYS A 234 4.48 -9.66 20.83
N THR A 235 3.49 -8.93 21.36
CA THR A 235 2.44 -9.50 22.21
C THR A 235 1.36 -10.19 21.38
N SER A 236 0.89 -9.58 20.30
CA SER A 236 -0.11 -10.17 19.40
C SER A 236 0.43 -11.35 18.59
N GLY A 237 1.73 -11.32 18.28
CA GLY A 237 2.41 -12.39 17.56
C GLY A 237 2.08 -12.46 16.05
N ALA A 238 1.39 -11.46 15.49
CA ALA A 238 1.01 -11.42 14.07
C ALA A 238 2.18 -11.02 13.15
N ILE A 239 3.34 -11.62 13.36
CA ILE A 239 4.59 -11.36 12.64
C ILE A 239 4.62 -12.03 11.26
N MET A 240 5.35 -11.44 10.32
CA MET A 240 5.65 -12.07 9.03
C MET A 240 6.53 -13.29 9.20
N SER A 241 6.26 -14.35 8.45
CA SER A 241 7.11 -15.54 8.42
C SER A 241 8.47 -15.23 7.78
N PRO A 242 9.56 -15.93 8.15
CA PRO A 242 10.85 -15.72 7.49
C PRO A 242 10.82 -16.03 5.99
N PHE A 243 9.96 -16.95 5.55
CA PHE A 243 9.84 -17.29 4.15
C PHE A 243 9.16 -16.16 3.35
N ASP A 244 8.06 -15.60 3.85
CA ASP A 244 7.42 -14.43 3.22
C ASP A 244 8.35 -13.21 3.23
N ALA A 245 9.08 -12.99 4.34
CA ALA A 245 10.05 -11.91 4.44
C ALA A 245 11.16 -12.04 3.38
N TYR A 246 11.63 -13.27 3.13
CA TYR A 246 12.60 -13.55 2.06
C TYR A 246 12.03 -13.27 0.68
N LEU A 247 10.79 -13.72 0.38
CA LEU A 247 10.13 -13.46 -0.90
C LEU A 247 9.90 -11.96 -1.11
N CYS A 248 9.45 -11.24 -0.08
CA CYS A 248 9.30 -9.79 -0.11
C CYS A 248 10.64 -9.08 -0.36
N GLN A 249 11.72 -9.48 0.35
CA GLN A 249 13.07 -8.94 0.12
C GLN A 249 13.53 -9.18 -1.31
N ARG A 250 13.31 -10.39 -1.85
CA ARG A 250 13.62 -10.74 -3.23
C ARG A 250 12.79 -9.89 -4.22
N GLY A 251 11.52 -9.64 -3.93
CA GLY A 251 10.64 -8.77 -4.69
C GLY A 251 11.15 -7.33 -4.76
N LEU A 252 11.67 -6.80 -3.65
CA LEU A 252 12.24 -5.45 -3.57
C LEU A 252 13.41 -5.25 -4.53
N TYR A 253 14.23 -6.26 -4.79
CA TYR A 253 15.40 -6.14 -5.68
C TYR A 253 15.03 -5.76 -7.11
N THR A 254 13.82 -6.07 -7.55
CA THR A 254 13.31 -5.75 -8.88
C THR A 254 12.12 -4.79 -8.87
N LEU A 255 11.78 -4.21 -7.70
CA LEU A 255 10.61 -3.35 -7.56
C LEU A 255 10.68 -2.12 -8.47
N GLY A 256 11.80 -1.41 -8.52
CA GLY A 256 11.95 -0.22 -9.34
C GLY A 256 11.79 -0.48 -10.85
N PRO A 257 12.49 -1.46 -11.46
CA PRO A 257 12.26 -1.86 -12.85
C PRO A 257 10.82 -2.29 -13.13
N ARG A 258 10.19 -3.07 -12.24
CA ARG A 258 8.79 -3.51 -12.41
C ARG A 258 7.83 -2.33 -12.39
N LEU A 259 7.92 -1.46 -11.40
CA LEU A 259 7.04 -0.29 -11.28
C LEU A 259 7.15 0.66 -12.46
N ARG A 260 8.35 0.81 -13.03
CA ARG A 260 8.51 1.61 -14.25
C ARG A 260 7.69 1.04 -15.40
N LEU A 261 7.79 -0.28 -15.63
CA LEU A 261 7.05 -0.94 -16.69
C LEU A 261 5.54 -0.95 -16.41
N HIS A 262 5.11 -1.22 -15.16
CA HIS A 262 3.71 -1.08 -14.75
C HIS A 262 3.16 0.32 -15.09
N SER A 263 3.94 1.37 -14.74
CA SER A 263 3.53 2.75 -14.94
C SER A 263 3.46 3.14 -16.43
N GLU A 264 4.45 2.69 -17.23
CA GLU A 264 4.48 2.90 -18.68
C GLU A 264 3.30 2.20 -19.38
N ASN A 265 3.02 0.95 -19.01
CA ASN A 265 1.90 0.19 -19.55
C ASN A 265 0.55 0.82 -19.17
N ALA A 266 0.38 1.15 -17.88
CA ALA A 266 -0.86 1.74 -17.38
C ALA A 266 -1.14 3.11 -18.01
N HIS A 267 -0.11 3.92 -18.24
CA HIS A 267 -0.27 5.22 -18.89
C HIS A 267 -0.81 5.08 -20.32
N LYS A 268 -0.17 4.22 -21.13
CA LYS A 268 -0.61 3.96 -22.51
C LYS A 268 -2.02 3.37 -22.55
N LEU A 269 -2.33 2.47 -21.61
CA LEU A 269 -3.65 1.87 -21.52
C LEU A 269 -4.72 2.91 -21.14
N ALA A 270 -4.41 3.80 -20.19
CA ALA A 270 -5.29 4.88 -19.78
C ALA A 270 -5.57 5.87 -20.93
N GLU A 271 -4.53 6.25 -21.69
CA GLU A 271 -4.69 7.09 -22.91
C GLU A 271 -5.54 6.42 -24.00
N TYR A 272 -5.45 5.10 -24.15
CA TYR A 272 -6.28 4.35 -25.08
C TYR A 272 -7.72 4.34 -24.62
N LEU A 273 -7.98 4.02 -23.35
CA LEU A 273 -9.33 3.97 -22.78
C LEU A 273 -10.02 5.34 -22.81
N GLU A 274 -9.30 6.42 -22.55
CA GLU A 274 -9.85 7.80 -22.61
C GLU A 274 -10.37 8.18 -24.01
N LYS A 275 -9.80 7.58 -25.06
CA LYS A 275 -10.21 7.81 -26.46
C LYS A 275 -11.28 6.83 -26.94
N SER A 276 -11.60 5.81 -26.17
CA SER A 276 -12.54 4.76 -26.56
C SER A 276 -13.99 5.26 -26.52
N GLU A 277 -14.77 4.96 -27.56
CA GLU A 277 -16.20 5.27 -27.61
C GLU A 277 -17.05 4.47 -26.60
N HIS A 278 -16.46 3.44 -25.98
CA HIS A 278 -17.11 2.55 -25.02
C HIS A 278 -16.93 2.99 -23.58
N ILE A 279 -16.01 3.91 -23.30
CA ILE A 279 -15.64 4.36 -21.97
C ILE A 279 -16.24 5.74 -21.70
N GLU A 280 -16.77 5.93 -20.50
CA GLU A 280 -17.36 7.19 -20.07
C GLU A 280 -16.31 8.10 -19.43
N GLU A 281 -15.53 7.57 -18.48
CA GLU A 281 -14.50 8.30 -17.74
C GLU A 281 -13.36 7.37 -17.34
N VAL A 282 -12.12 7.87 -17.30
CA VAL A 282 -10.91 7.13 -16.88
C VAL A 282 -10.22 7.86 -15.74
N PHE A 283 -9.88 7.13 -14.69
CA PHE A 283 -9.15 7.62 -13.52
C PHE A 283 -7.73 7.07 -13.52
N TYR A 284 -6.77 7.91 -13.81
CA TYR A 284 -5.34 7.58 -13.74
C TYR A 284 -4.54 8.86 -13.43
N PRO A 285 -3.57 8.82 -12.49
CA PRO A 285 -2.87 10.03 -12.04
C PRO A 285 -2.11 10.76 -13.14
N GLY A 286 -1.65 10.05 -14.17
CA GLY A 286 -0.81 10.57 -15.25
C GLY A 286 -1.55 11.20 -16.43
N LEU A 287 -2.89 11.09 -16.52
CA LEU A 287 -3.66 11.67 -17.63
C LEU A 287 -3.71 13.20 -17.54
N ASP A 288 -3.71 13.86 -18.69
CA ASP A 288 -3.87 15.33 -18.78
C ASP A 288 -5.25 15.79 -18.32
N SER A 289 -6.26 14.93 -18.44
CA SER A 289 -7.62 15.15 -17.94
C SER A 289 -7.76 15.05 -16.43
N ASN A 290 -6.77 14.46 -15.71
CA ASN A 290 -6.86 14.32 -14.27
C ASN A 290 -6.74 15.68 -13.57
N PRO A 291 -7.76 16.13 -12.82
CA PRO A 291 -7.77 17.45 -12.18
C PRO A 291 -6.69 17.61 -11.10
N HIS A 292 -6.10 16.52 -10.63
CA HIS A 292 -5.07 16.51 -9.59
C HIS A 292 -3.68 16.10 -10.11
N LYS A 293 -3.47 16.12 -11.42
CA LYS A 293 -2.19 15.75 -12.04
C LYS A 293 -1.02 16.56 -11.48
N GLU A 294 -1.18 17.87 -11.30
CA GLU A 294 -0.13 18.71 -10.72
C GLU A 294 0.27 18.30 -9.28
N VAL A 295 -0.70 17.82 -8.49
CA VAL A 295 -0.44 17.29 -7.15
C VAL A 295 0.30 15.96 -7.24
N ALA A 296 -0.12 15.08 -8.16
CA ALA A 296 0.57 13.81 -8.40
C ALA A 296 2.04 14.06 -8.82
N GLU A 297 2.31 14.95 -9.77
CA GLU A 297 3.66 15.28 -10.25
C GLU A 297 4.59 15.84 -9.15
N LYS A 298 4.04 16.48 -8.11
CA LYS A 298 4.84 17.02 -6.99
C LYS A 298 5.28 15.97 -5.99
N GLN A 299 4.50 14.90 -5.79
CA GLN A 299 4.69 13.94 -4.70
C GLN A 299 4.93 12.51 -5.17
N MET A 300 4.80 12.22 -6.46
CA MET A 300 4.95 10.89 -7.06
C MET A 300 6.09 10.89 -8.09
N ASP A 301 7.06 10.00 -7.95
CA ASP A 301 8.15 9.83 -8.92
C ASP A 301 7.70 9.12 -10.22
N MET A 302 6.55 8.45 -10.19
CA MET A 302 5.84 7.82 -11.32
C MET A 302 4.37 7.56 -10.91
N PHE A 303 3.49 7.21 -11.87
CA PHE A 303 2.04 7.17 -11.60
C PHE A 303 1.49 5.77 -11.25
N GLY A 304 2.34 4.73 -11.30
CA GLY A 304 1.97 3.36 -10.92
C GLY A 304 1.15 2.62 -11.97
N GLY A 305 0.74 1.40 -11.62
CA GLY A 305 0.04 0.48 -12.51
C GLY A 305 -1.47 0.34 -12.25
N MET A 306 -2.06 1.20 -11.40
CA MET A 306 -3.48 1.15 -11.09
C MET A 306 -4.26 2.19 -11.85
N LEU A 307 -5.36 1.80 -12.47
CA LEU A 307 -6.33 2.69 -13.10
C LEU A 307 -7.75 2.18 -12.87
N SER A 308 -8.72 3.08 -12.95
CA SER A 308 -10.15 2.73 -12.92
C SER A 308 -10.88 3.46 -14.03
N PHE A 309 -12.02 2.94 -14.45
CA PHE A 309 -12.84 3.59 -15.47
C PHE A 309 -14.31 3.17 -15.35
N TYR A 310 -15.19 4.04 -15.85
CA TYR A 310 -16.59 3.72 -16.07
C TYR A 310 -16.82 3.30 -17.52
N VAL A 311 -17.58 2.21 -17.70
CA VAL A 311 -18.06 1.80 -19.03
C VAL A 311 -19.37 2.47 -19.36
N LYS A 312 -19.61 2.79 -20.65
CA LYS A 312 -20.91 3.31 -21.07
C LYS A 312 -22.01 2.28 -20.98
N SER A 313 -23.23 2.69 -20.72
CA SER A 313 -24.41 1.87 -20.47
C SER A 313 -24.78 0.86 -21.59
N HIS A 314 -24.23 1.02 -22.79
CA HIS A 314 -24.44 0.05 -23.87
C HIS A 314 -23.54 -1.19 -23.77
N ILE A 315 -22.50 -1.15 -22.93
CA ILE A 315 -21.60 -2.30 -22.70
C ILE A 315 -22.30 -3.29 -21.74
N ASP A 316 -22.33 -4.53 -22.15
CA ASP A 316 -22.75 -5.65 -21.29
C ASP A 316 -21.53 -6.21 -20.58
N LEU A 317 -21.40 -5.91 -19.28
CA LEU A 317 -20.25 -6.34 -18.48
C LEU A 317 -20.06 -7.86 -18.48
N LYS A 318 -21.14 -8.64 -18.54
CA LYS A 318 -21.02 -10.10 -18.59
C LYS A 318 -20.35 -10.55 -19.89
N VAL A 319 -20.78 -9.99 -21.02
CA VAL A 319 -20.15 -10.26 -22.33
C VAL A 319 -18.70 -9.79 -22.31
N PHE A 320 -18.44 -8.62 -21.75
CA PHE A 320 -17.07 -8.08 -21.61
C PHE A 320 -16.15 -9.04 -20.86
N TRP A 321 -16.54 -9.53 -19.67
CA TRP A 321 -15.72 -10.47 -18.89
C TRP A 321 -15.50 -11.82 -19.60
N GLU A 322 -16.51 -12.34 -20.33
CA GLU A 322 -16.43 -13.61 -21.05
C GLU A 322 -15.47 -13.55 -22.26
N ASN A 323 -15.11 -12.37 -22.74
CA ASN A 323 -14.26 -12.17 -23.92
C ASN A 323 -12.86 -11.65 -23.60
N LEU A 324 -12.49 -11.49 -22.34
CA LEU A 324 -11.12 -11.22 -21.92
C LEU A 324 -10.29 -12.49 -21.92
N GLU A 325 -9.11 -12.46 -22.54
CA GLU A 325 -8.17 -13.59 -22.59
C GLU A 325 -6.97 -13.38 -21.65
N LEU A 326 -6.40 -12.18 -21.63
CA LEU A 326 -5.19 -11.84 -20.88
C LEU A 326 -5.53 -11.32 -19.47
N PHE A 327 -6.44 -10.35 -19.38
CA PHE A 327 -6.86 -9.86 -18.08
C PHE A 327 -7.62 -10.94 -17.30
N LYS A 328 -7.17 -11.20 -16.08
CA LYS A 328 -7.84 -12.17 -15.21
C LYS A 328 -8.82 -11.43 -14.28
N LEU A 329 -10.08 -11.86 -14.29
CA LEU A 329 -11.08 -11.39 -13.34
C LEU A 329 -10.74 -11.91 -11.94
N ALA A 330 -10.03 -11.09 -11.17
CA ALA A 330 -9.54 -11.48 -9.85
C ALA A 330 -9.28 -10.25 -8.98
N VAL A 331 -9.44 -10.44 -7.67
CA VAL A 331 -9.03 -9.46 -6.67
C VAL A 331 -7.50 -9.41 -6.56
N SER A 332 -6.94 -8.36 -6.02
CA SER A 332 -5.53 -8.08 -5.82
C SER A 332 -4.97 -7.11 -6.85
N LEU A 333 -3.64 -6.87 -6.80
CA LEU A 333 -2.95 -5.93 -7.66
C LEU A 333 -1.43 -6.08 -7.55
N GLY A 334 -0.72 -5.43 -8.47
CA GLY A 334 0.73 -5.24 -8.37
C GLY A 334 1.57 -6.49 -8.65
N GLY A 335 0.95 -7.57 -9.12
CA GLY A 335 1.61 -8.74 -9.68
C GLY A 335 2.14 -8.48 -11.09
N VAL A 336 2.92 -9.43 -11.62
CA VAL A 336 3.44 -9.36 -12.99
C VAL A 336 2.34 -9.52 -14.04
N GLU A 337 1.24 -10.18 -13.70
CA GLU A 337 0.04 -10.37 -14.51
C GLU A 337 -0.95 -9.22 -14.38
N SER A 338 -1.68 -8.92 -15.45
CA SER A 338 -2.77 -7.94 -15.46
C SER A 338 -4.04 -8.52 -14.86
N LEU A 339 -4.60 -7.80 -13.86
CA LEU A 339 -5.84 -8.17 -13.19
C LEU A 339 -6.91 -7.10 -13.41
N ILE A 340 -8.16 -7.55 -13.45
CA ILE A 340 -9.33 -6.69 -13.62
C ILE A 340 -10.40 -7.10 -12.62
N GLU A 341 -11.12 -6.13 -12.05
CA GLU A 341 -12.21 -6.42 -11.11
C GLU A 341 -13.35 -5.41 -11.20
N LEU A 342 -14.49 -5.78 -10.65
CA LEU A 342 -15.62 -4.90 -10.37
C LEU A 342 -15.64 -4.65 -8.84
N PRO A 343 -15.05 -3.54 -8.35
CA PRO A 343 -14.79 -3.33 -6.92
C PRO A 343 -16.02 -3.49 -6.04
N ARG A 344 -17.18 -2.98 -6.48
CA ARG A 344 -18.42 -3.08 -5.71
C ARG A 344 -18.77 -4.52 -5.31
N LEU A 345 -18.65 -5.47 -6.24
CA LEU A 345 -19.05 -6.86 -6.00
C LEU A 345 -17.92 -7.73 -5.44
N MET A 346 -16.66 -7.29 -5.54
CA MET A 346 -15.52 -8.15 -5.26
C MET A 346 -14.70 -7.73 -4.04
N THR A 347 -14.49 -6.42 -3.83
CA THR A 347 -13.58 -5.92 -2.79
C THR A 347 -14.20 -4.90 -1.84
N HIS A 348 -15.35 -4.30 -2.18
CA HIS A 348 -15.98 -3.22 -1.42
C HIS A 348 -17.46 -3.50 -1.09
N ASP A 349 -17.89 -4.75 -1.08
CA ASP A 349 -19.24 -5.18 -0.67
C ASP A 349 -19.61 -4.70 0.74
N SER A 350 -18.63 -4.59 1.64
CA SER A 350 -18.82 -4.08 3.00
C SER A 350 -19.11 -2.57 3.08
N ALA A 351 -18.93 -1.83 1.99
CA ALA A 351 -19.27 -0.40 1.91
C ALA A 351 -20.73 -0.17 1.48
N GLU A 352 -21.46 -1.21 1.07
CA GLU A 352 -22.86 -1.10 0.65
C GLU A 352 -23.75 -0.53 1.76
N GLY A 353 -24.58 0.47 1.40
CA GLY A 353 -25.45 1.17 2.35
C GLY A 353 -24.73 2.18 3.25
N THR A 354 -23.45 2.41 3.07
CA THR A 354 -22.67 3.46 3.76
C THR A 354 -22.39 4.65 2.83
N GLU A 355 -21.86 5.73 3.40
CA GLU A 355 -21.38 6.88 2.62
C GLU A 355 -20.13 6.58 1.76
N ALA A 356 -19.56 5.39 1.88
CA ALA A 356 -18.42 4.88 1.11
C ALA A 356 -18.84 3.93 -0.03
N ALA A 357 -20.14 3.84 -0.34
CA ALA A 357 -20.65 2.99 -1.42
C ALA A 357 -20.06 3.40 -2.78
N ILE A 358 -19.72 2.40 -3.60
CA ILE A 358 -19.13 2.55 -4.93
C ILE A 358 -20.21 2.26 -5.98
N GLU A 359 -20.14 2.94 -7.11
CA GLU A 359 -21.07 2.75 -8.23
C GLU A 359 -20.90 1.38 -8.91
N ASP A 360 -21.97 0.89 -9.52
CA ASP A 360 -22.12 -0.49 -9.99
C ASP A 360 -21.21 -0.85 -11.18
N ASP A 361 -20.78 0.12 -11.95
CA ASP A 361 -20.11 -0.01 -13.24
C ASP A 361 -18.65 0.48 -13.24
N LEU A 362 -18.10 0.83 -12.06
CA LEU A 362 -16.69 1.14 -11.92
C LEU A 362 -15.85 -0.14 -12.08
N VAL A 363 -15.00 -0.15 -13.08
CA VAL A 363 -14.02 -1.21 -13.34
C VAL A 363 -12.66 -0.76 -12.86
N ARG A 364 -11.91 -1.60 -12.14
CA ARG A 364 -10.52 -1.34 -11.74
C ARG A 364 -9.57 -2.32 -12.40
N ILE A 365 -8.46 -1.82 -12.93
CA ILE A 365 -7.38 -2.62 -13.49
C ILE A 365 -6.10 -2.45 -12.68
N SER A 366 -5.41 -3.56 -12.43
CA SER A 366 -4.00 -3.61 -12.08
C SER A 366 -3.23 -4.05 -13.33
N VAL A 367 -2.55 -3.11 -13.95
CA VAL A 367 -1.81 -3.37 -15.20
C VAL A 367 -0.50 -4.08 -14.88
N GLY A 368 -0.24 -5.20 -15.52
CA GLY A 368 0.94 -6.04 -15.35
C GLY A 368 2.13 -5.63 -16.25
N LEU A 369 2.98 -6.61 -16.52
CA LEU A 369 4.25 -6.43 -17.27
C LEU A 369 4.18 -6.98 -18.70
N GLU A 370 3.01 -7.37 -19.16
CA GLU A 370 2.78 -7.86 -20.52
C GLU A 370 3.07 -6.75 -21.55
N ASN A 371 3.15 -7.10 -22.82
CA ASN A 371 3.25 -6.10 -23.89
C ASN A 371 1.98 -5.24 -23.93
N THR A 372 2.12 -3.93 -23.90
CA THR A 372 0.98 -3.00 -23.82
C THR A 372 0.01 -3.18 -25.01
N GLU A 373 0.53 -3.44 -26.20
CA GLU A 373 -0.30 -3.65 -27.41
C GLU A 373 -1.20 -4.87 -27.27
N ASP A 374 -0.71 -5.96 -26.65
CA ASP A 374 -1.52 -7.16 -26.39
C ASP A 374 -2.65 -6.86 -25.42
N LEU A 375 -2.35 -6.09 -24.36
CA LEU A 375 -3.36 -5.66 -23.37
C LEU A 375 -4.43 -4.74 -23.99
N ILE A 376 -4.04 -3.82 -24.85
CA ILE A 376 -4.97 -2.94 -25.58
C ILE A 376 -5.87 -3.78 -26.49
N ASN A 377 -5.31 -4.70 -27.26
CA ASN A 377 -6.05 -5.58 -28.16
C ASN A 377 -7.07 -6.46 -27.42
N ASP A 378 -6.71 -6.98 -26.23
CA ASP A 378 -7.60 -7.79 -25.40
C ASP A 378 -8.81 -6.97 -24.92
N LEU A 379 -8.59 -5.74 -24.43
CA LEU A 379 -9.67 -4.84 -24.04
C LEU A 379 -10.52 -4.40 -25.23
N GLU A 380 -9.89 -4.05 -26.36
CA GLU A 380 -10.61 -3.66 -27.56
C GLU A 380 -11.53 -4.77 -28.06
N PHE A 381 -11.02 -6.00 -28.11
CA PHE A 381 -11.80 -7.16 -28.49
C PHE A 381 -13.01 -7.38 -27.55
N ALA A 382 -12.77 -7.33 -26.24
CA ALA A 382 -13.82 -7.54 -25.26
C ALA A 382 -14.88 -6.43 -25.23
N LEU A 383 -14.48 -5.15 -25.42
CA LEU A 383 -15.38 -4.00 -25.48
C LEU A 383 -16.26 -4.01 -26.74
N ASN A 384 -15.76 -4.56 -27.86
CA ASN A 384 -16.50 -4.67 -29.12
C ASN A 384 -17.27 -5.99 -29.28
N ALA A 385 -17.23 -6.88 -28.28
CA ALA A 385 -17.89 -8.17 -28.39
C ALA A 385 -19.42 -8.03 -28.50
N PRO A 386 -20.06 -8.72 -29.47
CA PRO A 386 -21.49 -8.59 -29.68
C PRO A 386 -22.29 -9.19 -28.51
N LYS A 387 -23.37 -8.51 -28.13
CA LYS A 387 -24.35 -9.11 -27.19
C LYS A 387 -24.90 -10.40 -27.81
N LYS A 388 -24.78 -11.50 -27.09
CA LYS A 388 -25.32 -12.82 -27.50
C LYS A 388 -26.83 -12.87 -27.45
#